data_c7eb175b502259e4cdedaf632b417f3c
#
_entry.id   c7eb175b502259e4cdedaf632b417f3c
#
_cell.length_a   1.000
_cell.length_b   1.000
_cell.length_c   1.000
_cell.angle_alpha   90.00
_cell.angle_beta   90.00
_cell.angle_gamma   90.00
#
_symmetry.space_group_name_H-M   'P 1'
#
loop_
_entity.id
_entity.type
_entity.pdbx_description
1 polymer ?
#
loop_
_entity_poly.entity_id
_entity_poly.type
_entity_poly.pdbx_seq_one_letter_code
_entity_poly.pdbx_strand_id
1 'polypeptide(L)'
;PNSANGFSILGNHYRRLEAYDKAEVSYGEAIKLYETKGEAGWFLYYVRGITRERLDTWDLAEKDFRKALSLNPNQPQVLNYLGYSLIEKNSNLDEALDMIERAVKESPDSGYIVDSLGWGYYKLGLYEKAVPNLERAAELMPVDPIVNDHLGDVYWMVGRKTEAEFQWRRALSFDPEADEIERIKKKLKVGLTQVLMEESKGTGSLVK
;
A
#
# COMPACT_ATOMS: atom_id res chain seq x y z
N PRO A 1 -26.45 14.99 -10.19
CA PRO A 1 -26.74 15.14 -8.77
C PRO A 1 -26.40 16.57 -8.34
N ASN A 2 -27.32 17.24 -7.63
CA ASN A 2 -27.09 18.64 -7.21
C ASN A 2 -26.77 18.72 -5.72
N SER A 3 -26.31 17.63 -5.11
CA SER A 3 -25.98 17.57 -3.68
C SER A 3 -24.61 16.96 -3.44
N ALA A 4 -23.94 17.37 -2.36
CA ALA A 4 -22.65 16.84 -1.97
C ALA A 4 -22.66 15.30 -1.84
N ASN A 5 -23.71 14.77 -1.18
CA ASN A 5 -23.88 13.32 -1.07
C ASN A 5 -24.06 12.63 -2.44
N GLY A 6 -24.84 13.24 -3.36
CA GLY A 6 -25.03 12.72 -4.69
C GLY A 6 -23.71 12.64 -5.50
N PHE A 7 -22.87 13.66 -5.41
CA PHE A 7 -21.53 13.63 -6.02
C PHE A 7 -20.59 12.61 -5.34
N SER A 8 -20.67 12.46 -4.02
CA SER A 8 -19.90 11.44 -3.30
C SER A 8 -20.25 10.02 -3.76
N ILE A 9 -21.55 9.71 -3.89
CA ILE A 9 -22.03 8.42 -4.41
C ILE A 9 -21.57 8.20 -5.85
N LEU A 10 -21.66 9.24 -6.69
CA LEU A 10 -21.22 9.18 -8.07
C LEU A 10 -19.70 8.94 -8.19
N GLY A 11 -18.90 9.59 -7.35
CA GLY A 11 -17.46 9.36 -7.24
C GLY A 11 -17.13 7.91 -6.88
N ASN A 12 -17.80 7.36 -5.87
CA ASN A 12 -17.66 5.95 -5.48
C ASN A 12 -18.04 4.99 -6.63
N HIS A 13 -19.09 5.31 -7.39
CA HIS A 13 -19.51 4.53 -8.55
C HIS A 13 -18.43 4.53 -9.63
N TYR A 14 -17.95 5.71 -10.03
CA TYR A 14 -16.90 5.83 -11.04
C TYR A 14 -15.59 5.17 -10.62
N ARG A 15 -15.20 5.30 -9.33
CA ARG A 15 -13.99 4.62 -8.82
C ARG A 15 -14.08 3.10 -8.93
N ARG A 16 -15.26 2.51 -8.66
CA ARG A 16 -15.49 1.05 -8.85
C ARG A 16 -15.44 0.62 -10.30
N LEU A 17 -15.76 1.52 -11.24
CA LEU A 17 -15.65 1.30 -12.68
C LEU A 17 -14.27 1.70 -13.24
N GLU A 18 -13.32 2.02 -12.36
CA GLU A 18 -11.98 2.50 -12.72
C GLU A 18 -11.96 3.74 -13.61
N ALA A 19 -13.09 4.44 -13.70
CA ALA A 19 -13.22 5.71 -14.40
C ALA A 19 -12.70 6.86 -13.52
N TYR A 20 -11.40 6.83 -13.22
CA TYR A 20 -10.76 7.66 -12.19
C TYR A 20 -10.87 9.16 -12.47
N ASP A 21 -10.77 9.62 -13.72
CA ASP A 21 -10.99 11.03 -14.08
C ASP A 21 -12.38 11.53 -13.65
N LYS A 22 -13.43 10.72 -13.91
CA LYS A 22 -14.80 11.06 -13.52
C LYS A 22 -15.01 10.98 -12.00
N ALA A 23 -14.32 10.05 -11.35
CA ALA A 23 -14.35 9.91 -9.90
C ALA A 23 -13.71 11.14 -9.22
N GLU A 24 -12.54 11.61 -9.68
CA GLU A 24 -11.85 12.78 -9.15
C GLU A 24 -12.74 14.03 -9.24
N VAL A 25 -13.33 14.30 -10.41
CA VAL A 25 -14.25 15.42 -10.61
C VAL A 25 -15.43 15.33 -9.63
N SER A 26 -16.04 14.15 -9.50
CA SER A 26 -17.20 13.95 -8.63
C SER A 26 -16.84 14.16 -7.16
N TYR A 27 -15.72 13.61 -6.69
CA TYR A 27 -15.26 13.87 -5.32
C TYR A 27 -14.88 15.34 -5.10
N GLY A 28 -14.29 16.01 -6.12
CA GLY A 28 -13.99 17.43 -6.07
C GLY A 28 -15.24 18.30 -5.83
N GLU A 29 -16.31 18.04 -6.58
CA GLU A 29 -17.60 18.75 -6.40
C GLU A 29 -18.24 18.42 -5.03
N ALA A 30 -18.17 17.16 -4.58
CA ALA A 30 -18.64 16.79 -3.25
C ALA A 30 -17.91 17.56 -2.14
N ILE A 31 -16.59 17.59 -2.19
CA ILE A 31 -15.74 18.28 -1.21
C ILE A 31 -16.09 19.78 -1.19
N LYS A 32 -16.11 20.43 -2.35
CA LYS A 32 -16.43 21.85 -2.47
C LYS A 32 -17.77 22.20 -1.83
N LEU A 33 -18.81 21.38 -2.05
CA LEU A 33 -20.13 21.60 -1.48
C LEU A 33 -20.16 21.36 0.04
N TYR A 34 -19.40 20.38 0.55
CA TYR A 34 -19.28 20.15 1.99
C TYR A 34 -18.43 21.23 2.68
N GLU A 35 -17.36 21.71 2.04
CA GLU A 35 -16.53 22.81 2.57
C GLU A 35 -17.34 24.09 2.77
N THR A 36 -18.25 24.43 1.84
CA THR A 36 -19.14 25.62 1.99
C THR A 36 -20.05 25.55 3.23
N LYS A 37 -20.26 24.33 3.76
CA LYS A 37 -21.07 24.09 4.96
C LYS A 37 -20.23 23.83 6.21
N GLY A 38 -18.90 23.73 6.08
CA GLY A 38 -18.03 23.31 7.17
C GLY A 38 -18.15 21.81 7.53
N GLU A 39 -18.67 20.98 6.62
CA GLU A 39 -18.99 19.56 6.84
C GLU A 39 -18.05 18.58 6.11
N ALA A 40 -16.99 19.08 5.47
CA ALA A 40 -16.07 18.23 4.72
C ALA A 40 -15.30 17.28 5.64
N GLY A 41 -15.61 15.98 5.55
CA GLY A 41 -14.98 14.93 6.34
C GLY A 41 -13.71 14.38 5.71
N TRP A 42 -12.86 13.76 6.53
CA TRP A 42 -11.57 13.14 6.11
C TRP A 42 -11.74 12.11 4.99
N PHE A 43 -12.82 11.36 4.97
CA PHE A 43 -13.03 10.24 4.05
C PHE A 43 -13.05 10.66 2.59
N LEU A 44 -13.64 11.81 2.25
CA LEU A 44 -13.69 12.28 0.86
C LEU A 44 -12.31 12.66 0.33
N TYR A 45 -11.46 13.27 1.15
CA TYR A 45 -10.07 13.54 0.80
C TYR A 45 -9.30 12.23 0.63
N TYR A 46 -9.50 11.25 1.51
CA TYR A 46 -8.86 9.93 1.40
C TYR A 46 -9.18 9.23 0.08
N VAL A 47 -10.47 9.10 -0.27
CA VAL A 47 -10.86 8.41 -1.52
C VAL A 47 -10.49 9.20 -2.77
N ARG A 48 -10.46 10.53 -2.72
CA ARG A 48 -9.93 11.34 -3.83
C ARG A 48 -8.41 11.21 -3.93
N GLY A 49 -7.70 11.13 -2.81
CA GLY A 49 -6.27 10.85 -2.78
C GLY A 49 -5.93 9.54 -3.48
N ILE A 50 -6.64 8.45 -3.15
CA ILE A 50 -6.49 7.15 -3.86
C ILE A 50 -6.78 7.32 -5.36
N THR A 51 -7.84 8.04 -5.71
CA THR A 51 -8.20 8.27 -7.12
C THR A 51 -7.10 9.01 -7.87
N ARG A 52 -6.48 10.01 -7.26
CA ARG A 52 -5.37 10.80 -7.81
C ARG A 52 -4.09 10.00 -7.95
N GLU A 53 -3.83 9.10 -7.02
CA GLU A 53 -2.71 8.17 -7.14
C GLU A 53 -2.89 7.24 -8.36
N ARG A 54 -4.10 6.70 -8.56
CA ARG A 54 -4.43 5.90 -9.76
C ARG A 54 -4.33 6.68 -11.07
N LEU A 55 -4.43 8.01 -11.02
CA LEU A 55 -4.21 8.93 -12.15
C LEU A 55 -2.74 9.39 -12.27
N ASP A 56 -1.83 8.80 -11.49
CA ASP A 56 -0.41 9.16 -11.44
C ASP A 56 -0.16 10.65 -11.09
N THR A 57 -1.07 11.26 -10.32
CA THR A 57 -0.95 12.65 -9.84
C THR A 57 -0.58 12.69 -8.36
N TRP A 58 0.60 12.12 -8.02
CA TRP A 58 1.04 11.91 -6.65
C TRP A 58 1.01 13.16 -5.77
N ASP A 59 1.51 14.30 -6.25
CA ASP A 59 1.57 15.55 -5.46
C ASP A 59 0.19 16.01 -5.00
N LEU A 60 -0.86 15.74 -5.78
CA LEU A 60 -2.24 16.03 -5.43
C LEU A 60 -2.81 14.97 -4.48
N ALA A 61 -2.44 13.71 -4.68
CA ALA A 61 -2.83 12.60 -3.82
C ALA A 61 -2.29 12.79 -2.40
N GLU A 62 -1.01 13.09 -2.26
CA GLU A 62 -0.37 13.33 -0.96
C GLU A 62 -1.00 14.51 -0.21
N LYS A 63 -1.30 15.60 -0.91
CA LYS A 63 -2.03 16.74 -0.31
C LYS A 63 -3.38 16.32 0.25
N ASP A 64 -4.11 15.48 -0.46
CA ASP A 64 -5.41 14.98 0.00
C ASP A 64 -5.26 14.04 1.20
N PHE A 65 -4.29 13.13 1.22
CA PHE A 65 -4.03 12.25 2.37
C PHE A 65 -3.63 13.07 3.61
N ARG A 66 -2.75 14.06 3.44
CA ARG A 66 -2.37 14.96 4.53
C ARG A 66 -3.56 15.80 5.03
N LYS A 67 -4.44 16.24 4.12
CA LYS A 67 -5.69 16.91 4.50
C LYS A 67 -6.62 15.97 5.26
N ALA A 68 -6.77 14.73 4.83
CA ALA A 68 -7.54 13.72 5.56
C ALA A 68 -7.00 13.51 6.98
N LEU A 69 -5.68 13.40 7.16
CA LEU A 69 -5.03 13.28 8.47
C LEU A 69 -5.16 14.56 9.31
N SER A 70 -5.21 15.74 8.71
CA SER A 70 -5.48 16.98 9.47
C SER A 70 -6.88 17.01 10.07
N LEU A 71 -7.85 16.30 9.47
CA LEU A 71 -9.22 16.19 9.94
C LEU A 71 -9.42 14.98 10.88
N ASN A 72 -8.68 13.92 10.70
CA ASN A 72 -8.66 12.74 11.56
C ASN A 72 -7.22 12.20 11.69
N PRO A 73 -6.44 12.69 12.68
CA PRO A 73 -5.00 12.41 12.77
C PRO A 73 -4.60 10.96 12.98
N ASN A 74 -5.48 10.13 13.53
CA ASN A 74 -5.21 8.73 13.84
C ASN A 74 -6.04 7.76 13.00
N GLN A 75 -6.48 8.18 11.81
CA GLN A 75 -7.22 7.30 10.92
C GLN A 75 -6.28 6.22 10.32
N PRO A 76 -6.38 4.94 10.75
CA PRO A 76 -5.37 3.94 10.43
C PRO A 76 -5.24 3.65 8.93
N GLN A 77 -6.35 3.67 8.20
CA GLN A 77 -6.34 3.45 6.75
C GLN A 77 -5.58 4.56 6.01
N VAL A 78 -5.74 5.82 6.43
CA VAL A 78 -5.05 6.96 5.79
C VAL A 78 -3.56 6.96 6.15
N LEU A 79 -3.25 6.73 7.44
CA LEU A 79 -1.87 6.59 7.92
C LEU A 79 -1.13 5.49 7.17
N ASN A 80 -1.75 4.30 7.08
CA ASN A 80 -1.17 3.17 6.37
C ASN A 80 -0.97 3.46 4.88
N TYR A 81 -2.00 3.99 4.22
CA TYR A 81 -1.94 4.23 2.77
C TYR A 81 -0.86 5.25 2.42
N LEU A 82 -0.82 6.39 3.11
CA LEU A 82 0.19 7.42 2.88
C LEU A 82 1.59 6.90 3.22
N GLY A 83 1.76 6.26 4.38
CA GLY A 83 3.04 5.71 4.80
C GLY A 83 3.58 4.65 3.84
N TYR A 84 2.74 3.70 3.42
CA TYR A 84 3.10 2.68 2.45
C TYR A 84 3.51 3.31 1.09
N SER A 85 2.71 4.25 0.58
CA SER A 85 3.02 4.93 -0.68
C SER A 85 4.33 5.72 -0.62
N LEU A 86 4.64 6.35 0.51
CA LEU A 86 5.93 7.04 0.71
C LEU A 86 7.10 6.05 0.73
N ILE A 87 6.95 4.88 1.35
CA ILE A 87 7.96 3.81 1.33
C ILE A 87 8.22 3.33 -0.09
N GLU A 88 7.17 3.01 -0.84
CA GLU A 88 7.31 2.57 -2.23
C GLU A 88 7.98 3.61 -3.13
N LYS A 89 7.75 4.89 -2.87
CA LYS A 89 8.39 6.01 -3.57
C LYS A 89 9.78 6.36 -3.03
N ASN A 90 10.27 5.64 -2.03
CA ASN A 90 11.54 5.90 -1.35
C ASN A 90 11.66 7.37 -0.87
N SER A 91 10.57 7.91 -0.33
CA SER A 91 10.43 9.30 0.11
C SER A 91 10.04 9.39 1.57
N ASN A 92 10.66 10.30 2.33
CA ASN A 92 10.34 10.57 3.74
C ASN A 92 10.20 9.31 4.61
N LEU A 93 11.15 8.38 4.51
CA LEU A 93 11.06 7.02 5.07
C LEU A 93 10.82 6.98 6.59
N ASP A 94 11.42 7.90 7.35
CA ASP A 94 11.20 8.00 8.80
C ASP A 94 9.76 8.39 9.13
N GLU A 95 9.21 9.39 8.43
CA GLU A 95 7.81 9.82 8.56
C GLU A 95 6.85 8.70 8.14
N ALA A 96 7.17 8.02 7.05
CA ALA A 96 6.38 6.92 6.51
C ALA A 96 6.28 5.76 7.53
N LEU A 97 7.40 5.40 8.14
CA LEU A 97 7.44 4.35 9.15
C LEU A 97 6.64 4.74 10.41
N ASP A 98 6.81 5.97 10.93
CA ASP A 98 6.01 6.47 12.06
C ASP A 98 4.51 6.38 11.78
N MET A 99 4.09 6.76 10.57
CA MET A 99 2.67 6.67 10.17
C MET A 99 2.17 5.23 10.22
N ILE A 100 2.93 4.25 9.69
CA ILE A 100 2.50 2.86 9.66
C ILE A 100 2.54 2.26 11.08
N GLU A 101 3.53 2.57 11.90
CA GLU A 101 3.58 2.16 13.31
C GLU A 101 2.35 2.67 14.09
N ARG A 102 1.96 3.92 13.87
CA ARG A 102 0.72 4.46 14.44
C ARG A 102 -0.53 3.75 13.90
N ALA A 103 -0.57 3.44 12.61
CA ALA A 103 -1.68 2.69 12.03
C ALA A 103 -1.83 1.29 12.66
N VAL A 104 -0.72 0.57 12.87
CA VAL A 104 -0.71 -0.72 13.58
C VAL A 104 -1.19 -0.56 15.03
N LYS A 105 -0.79 0.48 15.73
CA LYS A 105 -1.24 0.75 17.10
C LYS A 105 -2.77 0.95 17.19
N GLU A 106 -3.37 1.65 16.21
CA GLU A 106 -4.81 1.88 16.14
C GLU A 106 -5.59 0.65 15.62
N SER A 107 -4.94 -0.24 14.85
CA SER A 107 -5.57 -1.42 14.24
C SER A 107 -4.62 -2.63 14.23
N PRO A 108 -4.28 -3.19 15.39
CA PRO A 108 -3.26 -4.24 15.52
C PRO A 108 -3.65 -5.59 14.90
N ASP A 109 -4.93 -5.82 14.67
CA ASP A 109 -5.46 -7.06 14.06
C ASP A 109 -5.81 -6.88 12.57
N SER A 110 -5.42 -5.77 11.97
CA SER A 110 -5.57 -5.55 10.53
C SER A 110 -4.34 -6.09 9.79
N GLY A 111 -4.48 -7.30 9.21
CA GLY A 111 -3.36 -8.02 8.58
C GLY A 111 -2.64 -7.19 7.52
N TYR A 112 -3.37 -6.45 6.66
CA TYR A 112 -2.75 -5.61 5.63
C TYR A 112 -1.98 -4.40 6.21
N ILE A 113 -2.38 -3.87 7.38
CA ILE A 113 -1.64 -2.78 8.05
C ILE A 113 -0.37 -3.34 8.70
N VAL A 114 -0.47 -4.52 9.31
CA VAL A 114 0.69 -5.21 9.91
C VAL A 114 1.68 -5.64 8.82
N ASP A 115 1.19 -6.12 7.66
CA ASP A 115 2.03 -6.42 6.50
C ASP A 115 2.79 -5.18 6.02
N SER A 116 2.10 -4.05 5.89
CA SER A 116 2.74 -2.78 5.49
C SER A 116 3.87 -2.37 6.43
N LEU A 117 3.74 -2.61 7.74
CA LEU A 117 4.82 -2.34 8.69
C LEU A 117 6.01 -3.27 8.47
N GLY A 118 5.74 -4.56 8.32
CA GLY A 118 6.77 -5.55 8.03
C GLY A 118 7.50 -5.24 6.72
N TRP A 119 6.75 -4.92 5.68
CA TRP A 119 7.30 -4.52 4.38
C TRP A 119 8.11 -3.22 4.47
N GLY A 120 7.63 -2.24 5.25
CA GLY A 120 8.39 -1.01 5.52
C GLY A 120 9.74 -1.28 6.15
N TYR A 121 9.81 -2.12 7.17
CA TYR A 121 11.08 -2.56 7.76
C TYR A 121 11.97 -3.31 6.74
N TYR A 122 11.38 -4.17 5.91
CA TYR A 122 12.10 -4.87 4.85
C TYR A 122 12.74 -3.87 3.85
N LYS A 123 12.01 -2.89 3.36
CA LYS A 123 12.50 -1.87 2.42
C LYS A 123 13.62 -1.02 3.01
N LEU A 124 13.62 -0.81 4.32
CA LEU A 124 14.68 -0.13 5.07
C LEU A 124 15.87 -1.03 5.42
N GLY A 125 15.87 -2.31 5.03
CA GLY A 125 16.92 -3.26 5.36
C GLY A 125 16.92 -3.74 6.82
N LEU A 126 15.86 -3.45 7.57
CA LEU A 126 15.70 -3.83 8.99
C LEU A 126 15.03 -5.20 9.10
N TYR A 127 15.62 -6.21 8.45
CA TYR A 127 15.01 -7.53 8.22
C TYR A 127 14.59 -8.24 9.50
N GLU A 128 15.41 -8.16 10.57
CA GLU A 128 15.07 -8.78 11.86
C GLU A 128 13.83 -8.16 12.52
N LYS A 129 13.56 -6.88 12.26
CA LYS A 129 12.31 -6.24 12.67
C LYS A 129 11.13 -6.58 11.76
N ALA A 130 11.40 -6.83 10.49
CA ALA A 130 10.37 -7.19 9.52
C ALA A 130 9.77 -8.58 9.81
N VAL A 131 10.59 -9.57 10.21
CA VAL A 131 10.17 -10.96 10.44
C VAL A 131 8.94 -11.06 11.33
N PRO A 132 8.93 -10.60 12.59
CA PRO A 132 7.79 -10.80 13.49
C PRO A 132 6.51 -10.12 12.98
N ASN A 133 6.63 -9.00 12.26
CA ASN A 133 5.47 -8.30 11.69
C ASN A 133 4.89 -9.07 10.52
N LEU A 134 5.71 -9.58 9.60
CA LEU A 134 5.23 -10.37 8.47
C LEU A 134 4.74 -11.77 8.90
N GLU A 135 5.34 -12.40 9.91
CA GLU A 135 4.78 -13.60 10.53
C GLU A 135 3.37 -13.32 11.10
N ARG A 136 3.19 -12.20 11.82
CA ARG A 136 1.89 -11.80 12.34
C ARG A 136 0.89 -11.49 11.22
N ALA A 137 1.30 -10.81 10.17
CA ALA A 137 0.44 -10.55 9.01
C ALA A 137 -0.03 -11.86 8.35
N ALA A 138 0.85 -12.85 8.20
CA ALA A 138 0.52 -14.16 7.64
C ALA A 138 -0.40 -14.98 8.56
N GLU A 139 -0.34 -14.81 9.88
CA GLU A 139 -1.34 -15.37 10.79
C GLU A 139 -2.73 -14.75 10.59
N LEU A 140 -2.78 -13.43 10.39
CA LEU A 140 -4.04 -12.68 10.22
C LEU A 140 -4.63 -12.88 8.81
N MET A 141 -3.79 -13.09 7.80
CA MET A 141 -4.16 -13.24 6.38
C MET A 141 -3.49 -14.48 5.76
N PRO A 142 -3.80 -15.69 6.23
CA PRO A 142 -3.04 -16.89 5.88
C PRO A 142 -3.14 -17.32 4.41
N VAL A 143 -4.15 -16.85 3.68
CA VAL A 143 -4.40 -17.19 2.26
C VAL A 143 -4.13 -16.02 1.31
N ASP A 144 -3.54 -14.93 1.81
CA ASP A 144 -3.19 -13.79 0.97
C ASP A 144 -1.85 -14.04 0.24
N PRO A 145 -1.80 -13.97 -1.09
CA PRO A 145 -0.59 -14.25 -1.84
C PRO A 145 0.51 -13.22 -1.59
N ILE A 146 0.17 -11.94 -1.45
CA ILE A 146 1.13 -10.85 -1.25
C ILE A 146 1.81 -10.99 0.10
N VAL A 147 1.03 -11.21 1.17
CA VAL A 147 1.56 -11.39 2.52
C VAL A 147 2.50 -12.60 2.60
N ASN A 148 2.14 -13.72 1.95
CA ASN A 148 3.02 -14.90 1.91
C ASN A 148 4.29 -14.64 1.07
N ASP A 149 4.21 -13.85 0.00
CA ASP A 149 5.37 -13.47 -0.80
C ASP A 149 6.32 -12.56 0.00
N HIS A 150 5.80 -11.54 0.68
CA HIS A 150 6.56 -10.64 1.55
C HIS A 150 7.27 -11.41 2.69
N LEU A 151 6.56 -12.35 3.33
CA LEU A 151 7.15 -13.19 4.36
C LEU A 151 8.27 -14.07 3.80
N GLY A 152 8.10 -14.61 2.59
CA GLY A 152 9.15 -15.34 1.89
C GLY A 152 10.38 -14.48 1.62
N ASP A 153 10.18 -13.24 1.17
CA ASP A 153 11.26 -12.31 0.88
C ASP A 153 12.08 -11.98 2.14
N VAL A 154 11.42 -11.70 3.26
CA VAL A 154 12.14 -11.39 4.50
C VAL A 154 12.85 -12.62 5.07
N TYR A 155 12.26 -13.81 5.01
CA TYR A 155 12.93 -15.05 5.44
C TYR A 155 14.20 -15.30 4.62
N TRP A 156 14.17 -15.05 3.32
CA TRP A 156 15.37 -15.15 2.49
C TRP A 156 16.48 -14.21 2.95
N MET A 157 16.13 -12.95 3.28
CA MET A 157 17.11 -11.94 3.69
C MET A 157 17.76 -12.25 5.05
N VAL A 158 17.04 -12.93 5.95
CA VAL A 158 17.60 -13.40 7.24
C VAL A 158 18.21 -14.81 7.17
N GLY A 159 18.37 -15.38 5.95
CA GLY A 159 19.02 -16.68 5.74
C GLY A 159 18.13 -17.91 5.94
N ARG A 160 16.86 -17.76 6.26
CA ARG A 160 15.85 -18.82 6.43
C ARG A 160 15.31 -19.27 5.07
N LYS A 161 16.19 -19.80 4.20
CA LYS A 161 15.89 -20.04 2.79
C LYS A 161 14.83 -21.10 2.54
N THR A 162 14.79 -22.15 3.35
CA THR A 162 13.78 -23.21 3.24
C THR A 162 12.38 -22.69 3.55
N GLU A 163 12.27 -21.87 4.60
CA GLU A 163 11.00 -21.21 4.95
C GLU A 163 10.59 -20.18 3.89
N ALA A 164 11.55 -19.46 3.32
CA ALA A 164 11.30 -18.54 2.19
C ALA A 164 10.66 -19.26 1.00
N GLU A 165 11.28 -20.37 0.55
CA GLU A 165 10.73 -21.17 -0.55
C GLU A 165 9.34 -21.73 -0.23
N PHE A 166 9.11 -22.13 1.01
CA PHE A 166 7.80 -22.62 1.44
C PHE A 166 6.73 -21.53 1.32
N GLN A 167 7.03 -20.31 1.78
CA GLN A 167 6.09 -19.18 1.70
C GLN A 167 5.82 -18.77 0.25
N TRP A 168 6.84 -18.71 -0.61
CA TRP A 168 6.64 -18.43 -2.03
C TRP A 168 5.79 -19.49 -2.75
N ARG A 169 5.94 -20.79 -2.40
CA ARG A 169 5.05 -21.85 -2.93
C ARG A 169 3.62 -21.69 -2.43
N ARG A 170 3.43 -21.27 -1.17
CA ARG A 170 2.11 -20.93 -0.64
C ARG A 170 1.51 -19.75 -1.40
N ALA A 171 2.26 -18.67 -1.60
CA ALA A 171 1.79 -17.51 -2.36
C ALA A 171 1.26 -17.94 -3.74
N LEU A 172 2.01 -18.77 -4.47
CA LEU A 172 1.57 -19.32 -5.77
C LEU A 172 0.28 -20.17 -5.68
N SER A 173 -0.01 -20.79 -4.54
CA SER A 173 -1.23 -21.59 -4.37
C SER A 173 -2.49 -20.78 -4.08
N PHE A 174 -2.36 -19.48 -3.85
CA PHE A 174 -3.45 -18.55 -3.53
C PHE A 174 -3.83 -17.61 -4.68
N ASP A 175 -3.53 -18.01 -5.91
CA ASP A 175 -3.94 -17.34 -7.15
C ASP A 175 -3.48 -15.86 -7.24
N PRO A 176 -2.16 -15.58 -7.14
CA PRO A 176 -1.62 -14.24 -7.25
C PRO A 176 -1.80 -13.66 -8.66
N GLU A 177 -1.58 -12.35 -8.83
CA GLU A 177 -1.65 -11.70 -10.12
C GLU A 177 -0.54 -12.22 -11.08
N ALA A 178 -0.75 -12.08 -12.39
CA ALA A 178 0.10 -12.72 -13.40
C ALA A 178 1.58 -12.30 -13.34
N ASP A 179 1.86 -11.05 -13.07
CA ASP A 179 3.22 -10.51 -12.92
C ASP A 179 3.90 -11.01 -11.63
N GLU A 180 3.13 -11.15 -10.55
CA GLU A 180 3.60 -11.74 -9.29
C GLU A 180 3.94 -13.22 -9.46
N ILE A 181 3.12 -13.99 -10.19
CA ILE A 181 3.40 -15.40 -10.51
C ILE A 181 4.79 -15.55 -11.12
N GLU A 182 5.10 -14.77 -12.14
CA GLU A 182 6.40 -14.88 -12.83
C GLU A 182 7.56 -14.45 -11.92
N ARG A 183 7.37 -13.41 -11.11
CA ARG A 183 8.37 -12.96 -10.14
C ARG A 183 8.65 -14.01 -9.06
N ILE A 184 7.60 -14.62 -8.49
CA ILE A 184 7.72 -15.67 -7.46
C ILE A 184 8.39 -16.93 -8.05
N LYS A 185 7.99 -17.39 -9.24
CA LYS A 185 8.65 -18.50 -9.92
C LYS A 185 10.14 -18.25 -10.13
N LYS A 186 10.50 -17.02 -10.49
CA LYS A 186 11.90 -16.63 -10.67
C LYS A 186 12.67 -16.68 -9.35
N LYS A 187 12.07 -16.18 -8.22
CA LYS A 187 12.66 -16.31 -6.88
C LYS A 187 12.93 -17.77 -6.52
N LEU A 188 11.98 -18.67 -6.76
CA LEU A 188 12.13 -20.11 -6.52
C LEU A 188 13.25 -20.75 -7.38
N LYS A 189 13.53 -20.22 -8.57
CA LYS A 189 14.53 -20.77 -9.50
C LYS A 189 15.94 -20.29 -9.20
N VAL A 190 16.13 -19.00 -8.93
CA VAL A 190 17.45 -18.36 -8.84
C VAL A 190 17.72 -17.68 -7.50
N GLY A 191 16.74 -17.64 -6.61
CA GLY A 191 16.79 -16.93 -5.33
C GLY A 191 16.46 -15.44 -5.44
N LEU A 192 15.96 -14.86 -4.36
CA LEU A 192 15.56 -13.44 -4.31
C LEU A 192 16.74 -12.50 -4.63
N THR A 193 17.93 -12.78 -4.09
CA THR A 193 19.10 -11.93 -4.30
C THR A 193 19.41 -11.72 -5.78
N GLN A 194 19.31 -12.80 -6.59
CA GLN A 194 19.54 -12.71 -8.01
C GLN A 194 18.42 -11.92 -8.71
N VAL A 195 17.16 -12.09 -8.29
CA VAL A 195 16.04 -11.33 -8.83
C VAL A 195 16.24 -9.83 -8.61
N LEU A 196 16.58 -9.42 -7.38
CA LEU A 196 16.83 -8.01 -7.04
C LEU A 196 17.99 -7.40 -7.83
N MET A 197 19.08 -8.18 -8.06
CA MET A 197 20.21 -7.75 -8.89
C MET A 197 19.83 -7.52 -10.36
N GLU A 198 18.91 -8.28 -10.88
CA GLU A 198 18.44 -8.14 -12.26
C GLU A 198 17.47 -6.97 -12.40
N GLU A 199 16.55 -6.79 -11.44
CA GLU A 199 15.64 -5.65 -11.37
C GLU A 199 16.40 -4.32 -11.28
N SER A 200 17.46 -4.25 -10.45
CA SER A 200 18.30 -3.05 -10.32
C SER A 200 19.06 -2.67 -11.60
N LYS A 201 19.47 -3.65 -12.41
CA LYS A 201 20.13 -3.40 -13.70
C LYS A 201 19.14 -2.92 -14.76
N GLY A 202 17.90 -3.39 -14.72
CA GLY A 202 16.83 -2.96 -15.63
C GLY A 202 16.43 -1.50 -15.43
N THR A 203 16.34 -1.05 -14.18
CA THR A 203 16.02 0.36 -13.84
C THR A 203 17.16 1.33 -14.16
N GLY A 204 18.42 0.91 -14.11
CA GLY A 204 19.59 1.73 -14.45
C GLY A 204 19.76 1.99 -15.96
N SER A 205 19.02 1.29 -16.82
CA SER A 205 19.07 1.46 -18.29
C SER A 205 18.09 2.49 -18.84
N LEU A 206 17.18 3.01 -18.02
CA LEU A 206 16.16 4.00 -18.43
C LEU A 206 16.55 5.46 -18.15
N VAL A 207 17.75 5.70 -17.58
CA VAL A 207 18.29 7.04 -17.38
C VAL A 207 19.50 7.21 -18.31
N LYS A 208 19.22 7.52 -19.56
CA LYS A 208 20.17 8.12 -20.51
C LYS A 208 19.47 9.24 -21.28
#